data_3ddcbf14607d08f1e015bc23eda90396
#
_entry.id   3ddcbf14607d08f1e015bc23eda90396
#
_cell.length_a   1.000
_cell.length_b   1.000
_cell.length_c   1.000
_cell.angle_alpha   90.00
_cell.angle_beta   90.00
_cell.angle_gamma   90.00
#
_symmetry.space_group_name_H-M   'P 1'
#
loop_
_entity.id
_entity.type
_entity.pdbx_description
1 polymer ?
#
loop_
_entity_poly.entity_id
_entity_poly.type
_entity_poly.pdbx_seq_one_letter_code
_entity_poly.pdbx_strand_id
1 'polypeptide(L)'
;MSEENLADVRNEKAKKIQHPKGKLTAYERIHLLLDEGSFSEIDENVVSEENPEGEAVVTGSGTIHGRPVFVFSEDFSVMGGSLGEIVAKKILRIMDLALEAKAPVVGIKDSGGARIQEGISSLYGYAQIFKKNVEASGKIPQISVIVGPSAGGAVYSPALTDFIFQVKDIGQLYVTGPNVVKTVTGEEVTYEELGGVEAHGTQSGVSHQVCETEEQAFEEVRYLLSFFPQSSDQKPPNFITEDDPSRNVDSLESLIPEHRNQPYDMNEVINNIVDDG
;
A
#
# COMPACT_ATOMS: atom_id res chain seq x y z
N MET A 1 -4.73 6.40 -38.83
CA MET A 1 -5.31 5.77 -37.65
C MET A 1 -4.31 6.05 -36.53
N SER A 2 -4.67 6.86 -35.53
CA SER A 2 -3.83 7.04 -34.35
C SER A 2 -3.70 5.67 -33.67
N GLU A 3 -2.48 5.21 -33.45
CA GLU A 3 -2.24 4.07 -32.56
C GLU A 3 -2.86 4.45 -31.23
N GLU A 4 -3.98 3.79 -30.87
CA GLU A 4 -4.54 3.92 -29.51
C GLU A 4 -3.44 3.45 -28.55
N ASN A 5 -3.12 4.27 -27.56
CA ASN A 5 -2.18 3.92 -26.54
C ASN A 5 -2.70 2.70 -25.77
N LEU A 6 -1.92 1.65 -25.68
CA LEU A 6 -2.30 0.40 -25.01
C LEU A 6 -2.77 0.64 -23.56
N ALA A 7 -2.12 1.54 -22.84
CA ALA A 7 -2.50 1.95 -21.49
C ALA A 7 -3.93 2.53 -21.44
N ASP A 8 -4.31 3.36 -22.40
CA ASP A 8 -5.65 3.94 -22.47
C ASP A 8 -6.71 2.87 -22.70
N VAL A 9 -6.46 1.91 -23.61
CA VAL A 9 -7.37 0.78 -23.89
C VAL A 9 -7.55 -0.08 -22.65
N ARG A 10 -6.46 -0.40 -21.93
CA ARG A 10 -6.50 -1.17 -20.69
C ARG A 10 -7.31 -0.43 -19.61
N ASN A 11 -7.04 0.86 -19.43
CA ASN A 11 -7.73 1.67 -18.45
C ASN A 11 -9.24 1.75 -18.71
N GLU A 12 -9.66 1.94 -19.96
CA GLU A 12 -11.08 1.97 -20.33
C GLU A 12 -11.79 0.61 -20.09
N LYS A 13 -11.10 -0.51 -20.25
CA LYS A 13 -11.62 -1.84 -19.88
C LYS A 13 -11.74 -1.98 -18.36
N ALA A 14 -10.72 -1.56 -17.62
CA ALA A 14 -10.70 -1.61 -16.17
C ALA A 14 -11.80 -0.75 -15.53
N LYS A 15 -12.08 0.44 -16.06
CA LYS A 15 -13.19 1.31 -15.62
C LYS A 15 -14.53 0.60 -15.65
N LYS A 16 -14.82 -0.16 -16.71
CA LYS A 16 -16.08 -0.90 -16.82
C LYS A 16 -16.28 -1.96 -15.74
N ILE A 17 -15.19 -2.43 -15.13
CA ILE A 17 -15.18 -3.47 -14.09
C ILE A 17 -15.12 -2.87 -12.70
N GLN A 18 -14.31 -1.82 -12.50
CA GLN A 18 -14.02 -1.23 -11.18
C GLN A 18 -15.02 -0.14 -10.78
N HIS A 19 -15.36 0.80 -11.67
CA HIS A 19 -16.27 1.89 -11.35
C HIS A 19 -17.66 1.46 -10.86
N PRO A 20 -18.30 0.39 -11.42
CA PRO A 20 -19.56 -0.11 -10.87
C PRO A 20 -19.46 -0.65 -9.44
N LYS A 21 -18.25 -0.90 -8.95
CA LYS A 21 -17.97 -1.35 -7.58
C LYS A 21 -17.55 -0.19 -6.66
N GLY A 22 -17.57 1.05 -7.16
CA GLY A 22 -17.08 2.23 -6.43
C GLY A 22 -15.57 2.28 -6.28
N LYS A 23 -14.80 1.62 -7.14
CA LYS A 23 -13.35 1.52 -7.06
C LYS A 23 -12.67 2.18 -8.25
N LEU A 24 -11.52 2.76 -8.03
CA LEU A 24 -10.66 3.29 -9.08
C LEU A 24 -9.89 2.18 -9.81
N THR A 25 -9.41 2.49 -11.01
CA THR A 25 -8.50 1.60 -11.77
C THR A 25 -7.07 1.72 -11.27
N ALA A 26 -6.21 0.78 -11.67
CA ALA A 26 -4.78 0.82 -11.35
C ALA A 26 -4.10 2.11 -11.85
N TYR A 27 -4.46 2.59 -13.03
CA TYR A 27 -3.94 3.83 -13.60
C TYR A 27 -4.45 5.08 -12.87
N GLU A 28 -5.75 5.15 -12.56
CA GLU A 28 -6.33 6.28 -11.81
C GLU A 28 -5.67 6.43 -10.43
N ARG A 29 -5.43 5.32 -9.74
CA ARG A 29 -4.71 5.27 -8.47
C ARG A 29 -3.28 5.81 -8.56
N ILE A 30 -2.54 5.42 -9.60
CA ILE A 30 -1.19 5.92 -9.85
C ILE A 30 -1.20 7.43 -10.11
N HIS A 31 -2.17 7.91 -10.90
CA HIS A 31 -2.28 9.35 -11.20
C HIS A 31 -2.69 10.20 -10.00
N LEU A 32 -3.45 9.64 -9.05
CA LEU A 32 -3.74 10.34 -7.77
C LEU A 32 -2.53 10.36 -6.84
N LEU A 33 -1.72 9.30 -6.84
CA LEU A 33 -0.55 9.20 -5.99
C LEU A 33 0.59 10.12 -6.45
N LEU A 34 0.86 10.17 -7.75
CA LEU A 34 2.03 10.86 -8.30
C LEU A 34 1.73 12.31 -8.71
N ASP A 35 2.77 13.11 -8.86
CA ASP A 35 2.66 14.46 -9.40
C ASP A 35 2.17 14.39 -10.85
N GLU A 36 1.35 15.36 -11.25
CA GLU A 36 0.75 15.41 -12.58
C GLU A 36 1.81 15.31 -13.69
N GLY A 37 1.58 14.41 -14.65
CA GLY A 37 2.46 14.20 -15.80
C GLY A 37 3.82 13.56 -15.48
N SER A 38 4.08 13.14 -14.23
CA SER A 38 5.36 12.56 -13.84
C SER A 38 5.46 11.06 -14.07
N PHE A 39 4.32 10.36 -14.24
CA PHE A 39 4.31 8.90 -14.38
C PHE A 39 4.99 8.44 -15.65
N SER A 40 5.91 7.49 -15.49
CA SER A 40 6.56 6.74 -16.57
C SER A 40 6.35 5.25 -16.32
N GLU A 41 5.54 4.60 -17.16
CA GLU A 41 5.29 3.17 -17.07
C GLU A 41 6.57 2.39 -17.40
N ILE A 42 6.85 1.33 -16.65
CA ILE A 42 7.98 0.42 -16.82
C ILE A 42 7.43 -0.97 -17.09
N ASP A 43 7.99 -1.68 -18.06
CA ASP A 43 7.57 -3.02 -18.47
C ASP A 43 6.11 -3.09 -18.98
N GLU A 44 5.59 -2.01 -19.60
CA GLU A 44 4.26 -1.97 -20.21
C GLU A 44 4.01 -3.16 -21.15
N ASN A 45 4.99 -3.48 -21.99
CA ASN A 45 4.92 -4.53 -23.00
C ASN A 45 5.35 -5.93 -22.49
N VAL A 46 5.64 -6.07 -21.18
CA VAL A 46 5.96 -7.37 -20.59
C VAL A 46 4.67 -8.06 -20.18
N VAL A 47 4.22 -8.98 -21.04
CA VAL A 47 2.93 -9.66 -20.95
C VAL A 47 3.07 -11.17 -21.15
N SER A 48 2.11 -11.94 -20.68
CA SER A 48 1.99 -13.37 -20.98
C SER A 48 1.15 -13.62 -22.23
N GLU A 49 1.19 -14.86 -22.73
CA GLU A 49 0.33 -15.28 -23.84
C GLU A 49 -1.16 -15.24 -23.46
N GLU A 50 -1.48 -15.50 -22.18
CA GLU A 50 -2.84 -15.48 -21.65
C GLU A 50 -3.38 -14.05 -21.51
N ASN A 51 -2.51 -13.06 -21.30
CA ASN A 51 -2.88 -11.66 -21.09
C ASN A 51 -2.07 -10.73 -22.03
N PRO A 52 -2.26 -10.84 -23.36
CA PRO A 52 -1.45 -10.12 -24.34
C PRO A 52 -1.66 -8.60 -24.32
N GLU A 53 -2.76 -8.13 -23.72
CA GLU A 53 -3.08 -6.71 -23.59
C GLU A 53 -2.52 -6.08 -22.29
N GLY A 54 -2.01 -6.89 -21.37
CA GLY A 54 -1.41 -6.44 -20.11
C GLY A 54 -1.61 -7.38 -18.94
N GLU A 55 -0.67 -7.42 -18.05
CA GLU A 55 -0.75 -8.22 -16.83
C GLU A 55 -1.51 -7.53 -15.69
N ALA A 56 -1.81 -8.31 -14.64
CA ALA A 56 -2.56 -7.88 -13.47
C ALA A 56 -1.80 -6.87 -12.56
N VAL A 57 -0.88 -6.11 -13.13
CA VAL A 57 -0.15 -5.04 -12.44
C VAL A 57 0.33 -3.97 -13.43
N VAL A 58 0.20 -2.71 -13.04
CA VAL A 58 0.82 -1.55 -13.68
C VAL A 58 2.02 -1.14 -12.83
N THR A 59 3.17 -0.97 -13.46
CA THR A 59 4.45 -0.71 -12.79
C THR A 59 5.14 0.50 -13.39
N GLY A 60 5.79 1.32 -12.58
CA GLY A 60 6.49 2.48 -13.08
C GLY A 60 7.12 3.34 -12.01
N SER A 61 7.51 4.53 -12.39
CA SER A 61 8.06 5.56 -11.50
C SER A 61 7.46 6.92 -11.83
N GLY A 62 7.59 7.83 -10.89
CA GLY A 62 7.21 9.22 -11.03
C GLY A 62 7.76 10.04 -9.88
N THR A 63 7.12 11.15 -9.56
CA THR A 63 7.51 11.99 -8.43
C THR A 63 6.34 12.23 -7.47
N ILE A 64 6.68 12.46 -6.21
CA ILE A 64 5.80 13.03 -5.19
C ILE A 64 6.52 14.24 -4.59
N HIS A 65 5.92 15.42 -4.70
CA HIS A 65 6.55 16.70 -4.32
C HIS A 65 7.92 16.88 -5.02
N GLY A 66 8.02 16.50 -6.31
CA GLY A 66 9.24 16.58 -7.10
C GLY A 66 10.31 15.52 -6.75
N ARG A 67 10.05 14.62 -5.80
CA ARG A 67 11.01 13.57 -5.39
C ARG A 67 10.67 12.22 -6.02
N PRO A 68 11.65 11.46 -6.52
CA PRO A 68 11.42 10.17 -7.17
C PRO A 68 10.72 9.16 -6.25
N VAL A 69 9.75 8.44 -6.81
CA VAL A 69 9.04 7.34 -6.16
C VAL A 69 8.80 6.24 -7.19
N PHE A 70 8.97 5.00 -6.79
CA PHE A 70 8.60 3.83 -7.59
C PHE A 70 7.25 3.29 -7.13
N VAL A 71 6.43 2.84 -8.08
CA VAL A 71 5.08 2.39 -7.80
C VAL A 71 4.73 1.13 -8.57
N PHE A 72 3.98 0.25 -7.93
CA PHE A 72 3.23 -0.80 -8.61
C PHE A 72 1.79 -0.81 -8.11
N SER A 73 0.85 -0.95 -9.03
CA SER A 73 -0.59 -0.98 -8.74
C SER A 73 -1.18 -2.27 -9.30
N GLU A 74 -1.69 -3.13 -8.43
CA GLU A 74 -2.36 -4.36 -8.82
C GLU A 74 -3.67 -4.02 -9.53
N ASP A 75 -3.92 -4.68 -10.66
CA ASP A 75 -5.10 -4.47 -11.49
C ASP A 75 -6.08 -5.64 -11.32
N PHE A 76 -7.07 -5.45 -10.47
CA PHE A 76 -8.09 -6.46 -10.23
C PHE A 76 -8.95 -6.79 -11.45
N SER A 77 -8.98 -5.93 -12.46
CA SER A 77 -9.71 -6.18 -13.70
C SER A 77 -9.12 -7.30 -14.54
N VAL A 78 -7.84 -7.60 -14.33
CA VAL A 78 -7.12 -8.69 -15.01
C VAL A 78 -6.95 -9.86 -14.02
N MET A 79 -7.62 -10.96 -14.26
CA MET A 79 -7.56 -12.20 -13.47
C MET A 79 -7.68 -11.98 -11.94
N GLY A 80 -8.48 -10.99 -11.52
CA GLY A 80 -8.66 -10.67 -10.10
C GLY A 80 -7.41 -10.14 -9.40
N GLY A 81 -6.52 -9.47 -10.12
CA GLY A 81 -5.25 -8.96 -9.56
C GLY A 81 -4.28 -10.05 -9.12
N SER A 82 -4.50 -11.31 -9.54
CA SER A 82 -3.74 -12.46 -9.05
C SER A 82 -2.28 -12.43 -9.53
N LEU A 83 -1.38 -12.81 -8.62
CA LEU A 83 0.05 -12.84 -8.88
C LEU A 83 0.43 -14.12 -9.64
N GLY A 84 0.87 -13.94 -10.87
CA GLY A 84 1.56 -14.94 -11.67
C GLY A 84 3.06 -14.63 -11.80
N GLU A 85 3.78 -15.44 -12.55
CA GLU A 85 5.24 -15.29 -12.75
C GLU A 85 5.60 -13.92 -13.34
N ILE A 86 4.87 -13.47 -14.37
CA ILE A 86 5.14 -12.18 -15.03
C ILE A 86 4.83 -11.02 -14.10
N VAL A 87 3.70 -11.06 -13.38
CA VAL A 87 3.35 -10.05 -12.38
C VAL A 87 4.44 -9.93 -11.32
N ALA A 88 4.92 -11.08 -10.79
CA ALA A 88 6.01 -11.10 -9.82
C ALA A 88 7.30 -10.48 -10.38
N LYS A 89 7.70 -10.82 -11.61
CA LYS A 89 8.88 -10.25 -12.26
C LYS A 89 8.79 -8.74 -12.41
N LYS A 90 7.63 -8.19 -12.79
CA LYS A 90 7.39 -6.74 -12.91
C LYS A 90 7.53 -6.05 -11.55
N ILE A 91 6.90 -6.59 -10.49
CA ILE A 91 7.00 -6.05 -9.13
C ILE A 91 8.44 -6.08 -8.63
N LEU A 92 9.13 -7.22 -8.77
CA LEU A 92 10.53 -7.37 -8.35
C LEU A 92 11.44 -6.36 -9.03
N ARG A 93 11.24 -6.14 -10.35
CA ARG A 93 12.02 -5.15 -11.10
C ARG A 93 11.82 -3.75 -10.55
N ILE A 94 10.58 -3.35 -10.22
CA ILE A 94 10.31 -2.05 -9.60
C ILE A 94 11.01 -1.92 -8.24
N MET A 95 10.97 -2.96 -7.42
CA MET A 95 11.64 -2.95 -6.12
C MET A 95 13.18 -2.90 -6.26
N ASP A 96 13.75 -3.57 -7.27
CA ASP A 96 15.19 -3.48 -7.57
C ASP A 96 15.57 -2.07 -7.99
N LEU A 97 14.81 -1.46 -8.91
CA LEU A 97 15.05 -0.08 -9.35
C LEU A 97 14.91 0.93 -8.21
N ALA A 98 13.93 0.76 -7.33
CA ALA A 98 13.75 1.59 -6.14
C ALA A 98 14.95 1.52 -5.19
N LEU A 99 15.46 0.30 -4.94
CA LEU A 99 16.66 0.08 -4.13
C LEU A 99 17.91 0.70 -4.76
N GLU A 100 18.08 0.53 -6.07
CA GLU A 100 19.22 1.10 -6.82
C GLU A 100 19.16 2.63 -6.82
N ALA A 101 17.99 3.21 -7.07
CA ALA A 101 17.76 4.65 -7.06
C ALA A 101 17.72 5.25 -5.65
N LYS A 102 17.70 4.42 -4.60
CA LYS A 102 17.54 4.84 -3.19
C LYS A 102 16.31 5.72 -3.00
N ALA A 103 15.17 5.27 -3.51
CA ALA A 103 13.91 5.99 -3.51
C ALA A 103 12.78 5.12 -2.92
N PRO A 104 11.72 5.75 -2.36
CA PRO A 104 10.58 5.02 -1.84
C PRO A 104 9.90 4.13 -2.86
N VAL A 105 9.27 3.04 -2.39
CA VAL A 105 8.38 2.20 -3.18
C VAL A 105 6.99 2.17 -2.56
N VAL A 106 5.96 2.39 -3.39
CA VAL A 106 4.56 2.31 -2.99
C VAL A 106 3.87 1.17 -3.74
N GLY A 107 3.33 0.22 -3.00
CA GLY A 107 2.54 -0.90 -3.53
C GLY A 107 1.05 -0.65 -3.30
N ILE A 108 0.28 -0.52 -4.38
CA ILE A 108 -1.17 -0.37 -4.34
C ILE A 108 -1.79 -1.75 -4.54
N LYS A 109 -2.51 -2.23 -3.51
CA LYS A 109 -2.90 -3.62 -3.34
C LYS A 109 -4.37 -3.87 -3.63
N ASP A 110 -4.64 -4.70 -4.62
CA ASP A 110 -5.98 -5.13 -5.05
C ASP A 110 -5.87 -6.52 -5.71
N SER A 111 -5.72 -7.60 -4.90
CA SER A 111 -5.35 -8.92 -5.41
C SER A 111 -6.03 -10.06 -4.67
N GLY A 112 -6.57 -10.99 -5.46
CA GLY A 112 -7.06 -12.27 -4.96
C GLY A 112 -5.99 -13.26 -4.49
N GLY A 113 -4.71 -12.90 -4.54
CA GLY A 113 -3.59 -13.75 -4.10
C GLY A 113 -2.86 -14.45 -5.24
N ALA A 114 -2.34 -15.65 -4.97
CA ALA A 114 -1.60 -16.42 -5.96
C ALA A 114 -2.49 -16.91 -7.11
N ARG A 115 -2.00 -16.76 -8.35
CA ARG A 115 -2.65 -17.31 -9.55
C ARG A 115 -2.56 -18.84 -9.52
N ILE A 116 -3.67 -19.49 -9.19
CA ILE A 116 -3.72 -20.94 -8.94
C ILE A 116 -3.30 -21.73 -10.20
N GLN A 117 -3.61 -21.23 -11.39
CA GLN A 117 -3.29 -21.87 -12.67
C GLN A 117 -1.79 -22.00 -12.91
N GLU A 118 -0.99 -21.12 -12.33
CA GLU A 118 0.47 -21.14 -12.45
C GLU A 118 1.15 -21.93 -11.31
N GLY A 119 0.38 -22.44 -10.34
CA GLY A 119 0.84 -23.35 -9.30
C GLY A 119 2.05 -22.81 -8.51
N ILE A 120 3.15 -23.57 -8.53
CA ILE A 120 4.34 -23.26 -7.73
C ILE A 120 5.07 -21.98 -8.18
N SER A 121 4.94 -21.58 -9.44
CA SER A 121 5.57 -20.35 -9.95
C SER A 121 4.99 -19.11 -9.26
N SER A 122 3.68 -19.06 -9.02
CA SER A 122 3.05 -17.97 -8.25
C SER A 122 3.55 -17.91 -6.80
N LEU A 123 3.68 -19.07 -6.14
CA LEU A 123 4.19 -19.13 -4.77
C LEU A 123 5.68 -18.71 -4.70
N TYR A 124 6.46 -19.11 -5.69
CA TYR A 124 7.85 -18.70 -5.80
C TYR A 124 7.94 -17.16 -6.01
N GLY A 125 7.07 -16.60 -6.85
CA GLY A 125 6.97 -15.16 -7.05
C GLY A 125 6.74 -14.40 -5.75
N TYR A 126 5.78 -14.85 -4.92
CA TYR A 126 5.57 -14.26 -3.58
C TYR A 126 6.80 -14.38 -2.68
N ALA A 127 7.45 -15.55 -2.64
CA ALA A 127 8.66 -15.74 -1.84
C ALA A 127 9.78 -14.76 -2.23
N GLN A 128 9.94 -14.46 -3.53
CA GLN A 128 10.91 -13.48 -4.01
C GLN A 128 10.52 -12.05 -3.60
N ILE A 129 9.22 -11.69 -3.66
CA ILE A 129 8.73 -10.38 -3.21
C ILE A 129 8.99 -10.22 -1.71
N PHE A 130 8.69 -11.22 -0.87
CA PHE A 130 8.97 -11.17 0.57
C PHE A 130 10.46 -10.98 0.86
N LYS A 131 11.31 -11.74 0.17
CA LYS A 131 12.76 -11.55 0.24
C LYS A 131 13.13 -10.10 -0.09
N LYS A 132 12.54 -9.53 -1.13
CA LYS A 132 12.84 -8.17 -1.56
C LYS A 132 12.34 -7.12 -0.55
N ASN A 133 11.15 -7.33 0.06
CA ASN A 133 10.68 -6.48 1.17
C ASN A 133 11.69 -6.46 2.34
N VAL A 134 12.23 -7.63 2.71
CA VAL A 134 13.25 -7.74 3.77
C VAL A 134 14.56 -7.04 3.37
N GLU A 135 15.00 -7.20 2.11
CA GLU A 135 16.20 -6.54 1.60
C GLU A 135 16.06 -5.00 1.57
N ALA A 136 14.86 -4.48 1.34
CA ALA A 136 14.56 -3.05 1.28
C ALA A 136 14.34 -2.44 2.66
N SER A 137 13.96 -3.24 3.66
CA SER A 137 13.68 -2.79 5.03
C SER A 137 14.87 -2.04 5.63
N GLY A 138 14.61 -0.86 6.17
CA GLY A 138 15.63 0.03 6.73
C GLY A 138 16.54 0.72 5.70
N LYS A 139 16.32 0.53 4.41
CA LYS A 139 17.09 1.18 3.34
C LYS A 139 16.28 2.24 2.60
N ILE A 140 15.06 1.90 2.20
CA ILE A 140 14.13 2.78 1.51
C ILE A 140 12.74 2.67 2.14
N PRO A 141 11.94 3.74 2.18
CA PRO A 141 10.55 3.66 2.62
C PRO A 141 9.72 2.72 1.73
N GLN A 142 8.98 1.81 2.36
CA GLN A 142 8.05 0.89 1.72
C GLN A 142 6.64 1.13 2.24
N ILE A 143 5.70 1.48 1.36
CA ILE A 143 4.33 1.80 1.73
C ILE A 143 3.38 0.88 0.97
N SER A 144 2.39 0.34 1.67
CA SER A 144 1.29 -0.44 1.08
C SER A 144 -0.04 0.31 1.25
N VAL A 145 -0.79 0.44 0.15
CA VAL A 145 -2.13 1.04 0.15
C VAL A 145 -3.14 -0.04 -0.24
N ILE A 146 -4.01 -0.40 0.69
CA ILE A 146 -4.97 -1.50 0.53
C ILE A 146 -6.28 -0.93 0.02
N VAL A 147 -6.56 -1.13 -1.27
CA VAL A 147 -7.71 -0.59 -2.01
C VAL A 147 -8.61 -1.69 -2.59
N GLY A 148 -8.41 -2.90 -2.13
CA GLY A 148 -9.17 -4.07 -2.52
C GLY A 148 -8.83 -5.26 -1.65
N PRO A 149 -9.31 -6.46 -1.99
CA PRO A 149 -8.90 -7.67 -1.30
C PRO A 149 -7.39 -7.85 -1.42
N SER A 150 -6.77 -8.29 -0.32
CA SER A 150 -5.38 -8.74 -0.27
C SER A 150 -5.38 -10.08 0.44
N ALA A 151 -5.51 -11.15 -0.36
CA ALA A 151 -5.76 -12.51 0.11
C ALA A 151 -4.52 -13.40 0.03
N GLY A 152 -4.35 -14.30 0.97
CA GLY A 152 -3.29 -15.30 0.97
C GLY A 152 -1.90 -14.68 0.89
N GLY A 153 -1.11 -15.00 -0.14
CA GLY A 153 0.22 -14.40 -0.35
C GLY A 153 0.23 -12.88 -0.46
N ALA A 154 -0.87 -12.28 -0.94
CA ALA A 154 -0.98 -10.83 -1.09
C ALA A 154 -1.04 -10.07 0.24
N VAL A 155 -1.40 -10.72 1.34
CA VAL A 155 -1.44 -10.09 2.68
C VAL A 155 -0.08 -10.02 3.35
N TYR A 156 0.82 -10.97 3.06
CA TYR A 156 2.12 -11.03 3.75
C TYR A 156 3.07 -9.92 3.31
N SER A 157 3.10 -9.57 2.01
CA SER A 157 3.96 -8.49 1.51
C SER A 157 3.65 -7.13 2.19
N PRO A 158 2.39 -6.67 2.27
CA PRO A 158 2.05 -5.47 3.06
C PRO A 158 2.53 -5.53 4.51
N ALA A 159 2.37 -6.67 5.17
CA ALA A 159 2.82 -6.85 6.56
C ALA A 159 4.35 -6.76 6.75
N LEU A 160 5.13 -6.83 5.67
CA LEU A 160 6.59 -6.64 5.65
C LEU A 160 7.02 -5.23 5.24
N THR A 161 6.08 -4.35 4.91
CA THR A 161 6.36 -2.94 4.59
C THR A 161 6.32 -2.04 5.82
N ASP A 162 6.80 -0.81 5.70
CA ASP A 162 6.92 0.09 6.85
C ASP A 162 5.57 0.69 7.26
N PHE A 163 4.69 1.00 6.28
CA PHE A 163 3.38 1.60 6.53
C PHE A 163 2.29 0.94 5.69
N ILE A 164 1.12 0.77 6.31
CA ILE A 164 -0.09 0.22 5.68
C ILE A 164 -1.22 1.23 5.83
N PHE A 165 -1.75 1.68 4.69
CA PHE A 165 -2.98 2.47 4.59
C PHE A 165 -4.10 1.56 4.11
N GLN A 166 -5.24 1.56 4.77
CA GLN A 166 -6.37 0.71 4.42
C GLN A 166 -7.60 1.57 4.15
N VAL A 167 -8.21 1.38 2.97
CA VAL A 167 -9.42 2.11 2.59
C VAL A 167 -10.65 1.33 3.06
N LYS A 168 -11.52 2.03 3.77
CA LYS A 168 -12.77 1.50 4.32
C LYS A 168 -13.67 0.91 3.23
N ASP A 169 -14.41 -0.12 3.58
CA ASP A 169 -15.39 -0.82 2.76
C ASP A 169 -14.82 -1.60 1.56
N ILE A 170 -13.64 -1.25 1.04
CA ILE A 170 -13.02 -1.89 -0.12
C ILE A 170 -11.71 -2.59 0.18
N GLY A 171 -10.90 -2.06 1.07
CA GLY A 171 -9.60 -2.60 1.45
C GLY A 171 -9.72 -3.71 2.49
N GLN A 172 -9.22 -4.90 2.21
CA GLN A 172 -9.32 -6.05 3.10
C GLN A 172 -8.02 -6.86 3.11
N LEU A 173 -7.58 -7.22 4.30
CA LEU A 173 -6.35 -8.00 4.55
C LEU A 173 -6.72 -9.30 5.26
N TYR A 174 -6.56 -10.45 4.62
CA TYR A 174 -6.83 -11.75 5.24
C TYR A 174 -5.99 -12.88 4.65
N VAL A 175 -5.57 -13.80 5.51
CA VAL A 175 -4.77 -14.97 5.08
C VAL A 175 -5.61 -15.92 4.23
N THR A 176 -6.88 -16.12 4.61
CA THR A 176 -7.82 -16.98 3.89
C THR A 176 -9.23 -16.39 3.95
N GLY A 177 -10.06 -16.70 2.95
CA GLY A 177 -11.42 -16.15 2.87
C GLY A 177 -12.43 -16.85 3.81
N PRO A 178 -13.63 -16.23 4.01
CA PRO A 178 -14.66 -16.72 4.92
C PRO A 178 -15.08 -18.18 4.70
N ASN A 179 -15.15 -18.63 3.44
CA ASN A 179 -15.54 -20.02 3.12
C ASN A 179 -14.54 -21.04 3.66
N VAL A 180 -13.25 -20.72 3.66
CA VAL A 180 -12.21 -21.61 4.19
C VAL A 180 -12.25 -21.59 5.72
N VAL A 181 -12.44 -20.41 6.33
CA VAL A 181 -12.63 -20.27 7.78
C VAL A 181 -13.81 -21.13 8.23
N LYS A 182 -14.97 -20.99 7.58
CA LYS A 182 -16.17 -21.80 7.89
C LYS A 182 -15.89 -23.31 7.78
N THR A 183 -15.14 -23.73 6.76
CA THR A 183 -14.84 -25.15 6.53
C THR A 183 -13.90 -25.71 7.60
N VAL A 184 -12.92 -24.92 8.05
CA VAL A 184 -11.87 -25.39 8.96
C VAL A 184 -12.25 -25.22 10.43
N THR A 185 -12.85 -24.07 10.80
CA THR A 185 -13.16 -23.74 12.21
C THR A 185 -14.65 -23.83 12.54
N GLY A 186 -15.52 -23.85 11.52
CA GLY A 186 -16.98 -23.82 11.69
C GLY A 186 -17.53 -22.41 11.95
N GLU A 187 -16.69 -21.39 11.98
CA GLU A 187 -17.09 -19.98 12.22
C GLU A 187 -17.66 -19.34 10.95
N GLU A 188 -18.73 -18.60 11.10
CA GLU A 188 -19.31 -17.78 10.02
C GLU A 188 -18.85 -16.33 10.21
N VAL A 189 -18.06 -15.83 9.27
CA VAL A 189 -17.50 -14.48 9.28
C VAL A 189 -17.68 -13.84 7.90
N THR A 190 -17.84 -12.53 7.88
CA THR A 190 -17.80 -11.73 6.65
C THR A 190 -16.36 -11.37 6.28
N TYR A 191 -16.13 -10.86 5.07
CA TYR A 191 -14.83 -10.32 4.66
C TYR A 191 -14.41 -9.13 5.52
N GLU A 192 -15.38 -8.29 5.91
CA GLU A 192 -15.12 -7.10 6.73
C GLU A 192 -14.73 -7.48 8.17
N GLU A 193 -15.45 -8.42 8.79
CA GLU A 193 -15.09 -8.94 10.13
C GLU A 193 -13.73 -9.65 10.13
N LEU A 194 -13.37 -10.29 9.02
CA LEU A 194 -12.13 -11.05 8.92
C LEU A 194 -10.91 -10.17 8.68
N GLY A 195 -11.04 -9.12 7.87
CA GLY A 195 -9.89 -8.35 7.42
C GLY A 195 -10.18 -6.91 7.03
N GLY A 196 -11.33 -6.36 7.41
CA GLY A 196 -11.68 -4.95 7.19
C GLY A 196 -10.99 -4.00 8.16
N VAL A 197 -11.37 -2.73 8.06
CA VAL A 197 -10.72 -1.66 8.83
C VAL A 197 -10.96 -1.77 10.34
N GLU A 198 -12.09 -2.33 10.77
CA GLU A 198 -12.35 -2.57 12.19
C GLU A 198 -11.38 -3.60 12.76
N ALA A 199 -11.16 -4.70 12.02
CA ALA A 199 -10.24 -5.76 12.45
C ALA A 199 -8.78 -5.26 12.51
N HIS A 200 -8.33 -4.48 11.55
CA HIS A 200 -6.92 -4.10 11.41
C HIS A 200 -6.57 -2.69 11.89
N GLY A 201 -7.50 -1.77 11.89
CA GLY A 201 -7.29 -0.41 12.40
C GLY A 201 -7.44 -0.29 13.92
N THR A 202 -8.34 -1.12 14.55
CA THR A 202 -8.64 -0.98 15.97
C THR A 202 -8.20 -2.17 16.81
N GLN A 203 -8.35 -3.41 16.31
CA GLN A 203 -8.10 -4.61 17.10
C GLN A 203 -6.66 -5.13 16.96
N SER A 204 -6.16 -5.32 15.73
CA SER A 204 -4.83 -5.88 15.50
C SER A 204 -3.74 -4.83 15.35
N GLY A 205 -4.08 -3.59 14.96
CA GLY A 205 -3.12 -2.53 14.70
C GLY A 205 -2.21 -2.78 13.49
N VAL A 206 -2.60 -3.69 12.58
CA VAL A 206 -1.84 -3.96 11.35
C VAL A 206 -1.94 -2.80 10.38
N SER A 207 -3.11 -2.15 10.27
CA SER A 207 -3.29 -0.94 9.47
C SER A 207 -2.88 0.28 10.30
N HIS A 208 -1.89 1.02 9.83
CA HIS A 208 -1.38 2.22 10.50
C HIS A 208 -2.33 3.41 10.30
N GLN A 209 -2.99 3.48 9.14
CA GLN A 209 -3.93 4.54 8.81
C GLN A 209 -5.15 3.94 8.10
N VAL A 210 -6.34 4.29 8.62
CA VAL A 210 -7.62 4.00 7.99
C VAL A 210 -8.08 5.25 7.24
N CYS A 211 -8.48 5.08 5.98
CA CYS A 211 -8.94 6.15 5.11
C CYS A 211 -10.37 5.90 4.64
N GLU A 212 -11.18 6.94 4.55
CA GLU A 212 -12.59 6.82 4.12
C GLU A 212 -12.70 6.60 2.60
N THR A 213 -11.76 7.13 1.80
CA THR A 213 -11.75 7.00 0.33
C THR A 213 -10.36 6.70 -0.21
N GLU A 214 -10.28 6.26 -1.48
CA GLU A 214 -9.01 6.04 -2.17
C GLU A 214 -8.23 7.35 -2.33
N GLU A 215 -8.91 8.46 -2.64
CA GLU A 215 -8.30 9.78 -2.76
C GLU A 215 -7.62 10.21 -1.46
N GLN A 216 -8.34 10.08 -0.34
CA GLN A 216 -7.77 10.38 0.98
C GLN A 216 -6.52 9.53 1.24
N ALA A 217 -6.56 8.24 0.92
CA ALA A 217 -5.42 7.36 1.14
C ALA A 217 -4.17 7.82 0.38
N PHE A 218 -4.33 8.28 -0.87
CA PHE A 218 -3.19 8.78 -1.65
C PHE A 218 -2.71 10.15 -1.17
N GLU A 219 -3.59 11.03 -0.72
CA GLU A 219 -3.20 12.31 -0.08
C GLU A 219 -2.39 12.04 1.20
N GLU A 220 -2.84 11.13 2.05
CA GLU A 220 -2.14 10.76 3.28
C GLU A 220 -0.77 10.10 3.02
N VAL A 221 -0.65 9.26 1.98
CA VAL A 221 0.65 8.71 1.57
C VAL A 221 1.60 9.81 1.10
N ARG A 222 1.11 10.77 0.29
CA ARG A 222 1.89 11.93 -0.15
C ARG A 222 2.34 12.76 1.04
N TYR A 223 1.45 12.98 2.00
CA TYR A 223 1.74 13.70 3.24
C TYR A 223 2.77 12.97 4.08
N LEU A 224 2.59 11.67 4.33
CA LEU A 224 3.57 10.85 5.05
C LEU A 224 4.97 10.93 4.44
N LEU A 225 5.07 10.78 3.11
CA LEU A 225 6.35 10.85 2.42
C LEU A 225 7.03 12.22 2.52
N SER A 226 6.31 13.29 2.83
CA SER A 226 6.92 14.62 3.06
C SER A 226 7.82 14.66 4.29
N PHE A 227 7.60 13.80 5.27
CA PHE A 227 8.41 13.68 6.50
C PHE A 227 9.61 12.75 6.35
N PHE A 228 9.62 11.87 5.34
CA PHE A 228 10.66 10.87 5.19
C PHE A 228 11.79 11.31 4.27
N PRO A 229 13.04 10.88 4.57
CA PRO A 229 14.12 10.95 3.58
C PRO A 229 13.84 9.98 2.41
N GLN A 230 14.56 10.14 1.30
CA GLN A 230 14.45 9.21 0.17
C GLN A 230 14.97 7.80 0.52
N SER A 231 15.96 7.74 1.40
CA SER A 231 16.58 6.50 1.87
C SER A 231 17.29 6.72 3.21
N SER A 232 17.72 5.64 3.84
CA SER A 232 18.52 5.68 5.08
C SER A 232 19.85 6.43 4.96
N ASP A 233 20.32 6.72 3.74
CA ASP A 233 21.54 7.50 3.51
C ASP A 233 21.32 9.02 3.66
N GLN A 234 20.09 9.46 3.81
CA GLN A 234 19.71 10.87 3.91
C GLN A 234 19.10 11.16 5.30
N LYS A 235 19.20 12.42 5.69
CA LYS A 235 18.49 12.90 6.89
C LYS A 235 17.03 13.21 6.55
N PRO A 236 16.10 13.09 7.52
CA PRO A 236 14.72 13.56 7.34
C PRO A 236 14.67 15.03 6.97
N PRO A 237 13.64 15.46 6.24
CA PRO A 237 13.39 16.88 6.01
C PRO A 237 13.26 17.64 7.33
N ASN A 238 13.78 18.86 7.39
CA ASN A 238 13.62 19.74 8.53
C ASN A 238 12.62 20.83 8.19
N PHE A 239 11.62 20.97 9.04
CA PHE A 239 10.64 22.06 8.97
C PHE A 239 10.97 23.08 10.07
N ILE A 240 10.86 24.36 9.74
CA ILE A 240 11.00 25.42 10.75
C ILE A 240 9.66 25.54 11.45
N THR A 241 9.67 25.36 12.78
CA THR A 241 8.50 25.55 13.63
C THR A 241 8.73 26.75 14.54
N GLU A 242 7.66 27.33 15.08
CA GLU A 242 7.75 28.39 16.10
C GLU A 242 7.80 27.80 17.51
N ASP A 243 7.67 26.47 17.64
CA ASP A 243 7.69 25.80 18.94
C ASP A 243 9.11 25.76 19.55
N ASP A 244 9.23 26.22 20.79
CA ASP A 244 10.52 26.23 21.49
C ASP A 244 10.90 24.82 21.95
N PRO A 245 11.98 24.21 21.44
CA PRO A 245 12.40 22.87 21.83
C PRO A 245 12.78 22.75 23.31
N SER A 246 12.95 23.87 24.01
CA SER A 246 13.27 23.92 25.44
C SER A 246 12.05 24.25 26.33
N ARG A 247 10.84 24.37 25.74
CA ARG A 247 9.63 24.67 26.52
C ARG A 247 9.32 23.58 27.55
N ASN A 248 8.90 24.01 28.73
CA ASN A 248 8.33 23.11 29.73
C ASN A 248 6.84 22.90 29.46
N VAL A 249 6.39 21.65 29.61
CA VAL A 249 4.99 21.27 29.45
C VAL A 249 4.42 20.88 30.81
N ASP A 250 4.05 21.90 31.61
CA ASP A 250 3.55 21.70 32.97
C ASP A 250 2.28 20.85 33.05
N SER A 251 1.48 20.83 31.98
CA SER A 251 0.27 20.00 31.85
C SER A 251 0.55 18.49 31.97
N LEU A 252 1.74 18.02 31.58
CA LEU A 252 2.10 16.61 31.65
C LEU A 252 2.17 16.08 33.09
N GLU A 253 2.51 16.93 34.07
CA GLU A 253 2.54 16.51 35.46
C GLU A 253 1.15 16.11 35.98
N SER A 254 0.10 16.79 35.53
CA SER A 254 -1.27 16.49 35.92
C SER A 254 -1.95 15.43 35.07
N LEU A 255 -1.41 15.16 33.88
CA LEU A 255 -1.98 14.22 32.93
C LEU A 255 -1.66 12.76 33.28
N ILE A 256 -0.47 12.52 33.87
CA ILE A 256 -0.07 11.18 34.29
C ILE A 256 -0.65 10.90 35.69
N PRO A 257 -1.52 9.88 35.83
CA PRO A 257 -2.12 9.56 37.12
C PRO A 257 -1.12 9.08 38.15
N GLU A 258 -1.33 9.46 39.43
CA GLU A 258 -0.51 8.95 40.56
C GLU A 258 -0.67 7.44 40.78
N HIS A 259 -1.87 6.90 40.45
CA HIS A 259 -2.18 5.48 40.58
C HIS A 259 -1.79 4.70 39.35
N ARG A 260 -0.94 3.66 39.51
CA ARG A 260 -0.43 2.81 38.43
C ARG A 260 -1.49 2.13 37.58
N ASN A 261 -2.68 1.88 38.14
CA ASN A 261 -3.77 1.17 37.46
C ASN A 261 -4.80 2.11 36.83
N GLN A 262 -4.60 3.42 36.88
CA GLN A 262 -5.49 4.38 36.26
C GLN A 262 -5.03 4.62 34.81
N PRO A 263 -5.87 4.32 33.82
CA PRO A 263 -5.55 4.60 32.42
C PRO A 263 -5.55 6.11 32.13
N TYR A 264 -4.76 6.52 31.16
CA TYR A 264 -4.77 7.89 30.62
C TYR A 264 -4.62 7.83 29.10
N ASP A 265 -5.00 8.90 28.41
CA ASP A 265 -4.90 8.97 26.96
C ASP A 265 -3.49 9.38 26.53
N MET A 266 -2.80 8.48 25.83
CA MET A 266 -1.47 8.74 25.29
C MET A 266 -1.47 9.82 24.19
N ASN A 267 -2.59 10.02 23.47
CA ASN A 267 -2.69 11.10 22.48
C ASN A 267 -2.54 12.48 23.12
N GLU A 268 -3.08 12.67 24.34
CA GLU A 268 -2.88 13.92 25.05
C GLU A 268 -1.40 14.14 25.38
N VAL A 269 -0.64 13.09 25.72
CA VAL A 269 0.81 13.18 25.94
C VAL A 269 1.52 13.56 24.65
N ILE A 270 1.20 12.88 23.54
CA ILE A 270 1.80 13.13 22.23
C ILE A 270 1.56 14.58 21.81
N ASN A 271 0.31 15.04 21.84
CA ASN A 271 -0.08 16.40 21.43
C ASN A 271 0.62 17.49 22.26
N ASN A 272 1.00 17.19 23.49
CA ASN A 272 1.75 18.13 24.34
C ASN A 272 3.26 18.14 24.04
N ILE A 273 3.80 17.13 23.38
CA ILE A 273 5.26 16.98 23.14
C ILE A 273 5.65 17.36 21.71
N VAL A 274 4.80 17.05 20.72
CA VAL A 274 5.09 17.35 19.32
C VAL A 274 4.93 18.83 19.01
N ASP A 275 5.57 19.29 17.94
CA ASP A 275 5.49 20.67 17.48
C ASP A 275 4.05 20.97 17.02
N ASP A 276 3.52 22.11 17.50
CA ASP A 276 2.20 22.65 17.14
C ASP A 276 0.99 21.72 17.42
N GLY A 277 1.17 20.70 18.25
CA GLY A 277 0.09 19.82 18.75
C GLY A 277 -0.28 18.65 17.86
#